data_92e0d67c9c9d82f523d90562b8727df9
#
_entry.id   92e0d67c9c9d82f523d90562b8727df9
#
_cell.length_a   1.000
_cell.length_b   1.000
_cell.length_c   1.000
_cell.angle_alpha   90.00
_cell.angle_beta   90.00
_cell.angle_gamma   90.00
#
_symmetry.space_group_name_H-M   'P 1'
#
loop_
_entity.id
_entity.type
_entity.pdbx_description
1 polymer ?
#
loop_
_entity_poly.entity_id
_entity_poly.type
_entity_poly.pdbx_seq_one_letter_code
_entity_poly.pdbx_strand_id
1 'polypeptide(L)'
;GSWITGFCVGDVPDQLAASYKELYGKDLELSDGCENAGYEFLKRLHDNEPIFTSSSDEIAESVGTKGQTNPPVGFCASSKLRKNEDNDWCLAPVTLEPTTGIPAINTLYVVGECEHPNAAKLFIRFMMGGVDGDVSGYKYFNTLGGWPVRDDIEPAEGSTPYSELHVSDFNVTDIYENINPVRDFWTLLG
;
A
#
# COMPACT_ATOMS: atom_id res chain seq x y z
N GLY A 1 9.52 -5.74 -0.96
CA GLY A 1 9.36 -6.94 -0.13
C GLY A 1 7.88 -7.21 0.16
N SER A 2 7.34 -6.70 1.25
CA SER A 2 5.97 -7.04 1.72
C SER A 2 4.87 -6.77 0.69
N TRP A 3 5.01 -5.75 -0.15
CA TRP A 3 4.04 -5.45 -1.20
C TRP A 3 3.87 -6.60 -2.20
N ILE A 4 4.97 -7.10 -2.80
CA ILE A 4 4.88 -8.22 -3.74
C ILE A 4 4.42 -9.51 -3.05
N THR A 5 4.79 -9.71 -1.79
CA THR A 5 4.35 -10.88 -1.00
C THR A 5 2.83 -10.87 -0.79
N GLY A 6 2.23 -9.69 -0.60
CA GLY A 6 0.79 -9.55 -0.42
C GLY A 6 -0.05 -10.12 -1.56
N PHE A 7 0.47 -10.17 -2.79
CA PHE A 7 -0.23 -10.82 -3.92
C PHE A 7 -0.20 -12.35 -3.87
N CYS A 8 0.73 -12.94 -3.12
CA CYS A 8 0.99 -14.39 -3.13
C CYS A 8 0.40 -15.13 -1.93
N VAL A 9 -0.18 -14.40 -0.95
CA VAL A 9 -0.65 -14.96 0.32
C VAL A 9 -2.12 -14.66 0.60
N GLY A 10 -2.67 -15.37 1.60
CA GLY A 10 -4.08 -15.22 1.98
C GLY A 10 -5.02 -15.62 0.86
N ASP A 11 -6.09 -14.88 0.70
CA ASP A 11 -7.14 -15.09 -0.32
C ASP A 11 -6.89 -14.29 -1.61
N VAL A 12 -5.86 -13.45 -1.65
CA VAL A 12 -5.54 -12.62 -2.83
C VAL A 12 -5.26 -13.44 -4.09
N PRO A 13 -4.54 -14.57 -4.04
CA PRO A 13 -4.36 -15.42 -5.21
C PRO A 13 -5.68 -15.91 -5.81
N ASP A 14 -6.64 -16.32 -4.98
CA ASP A 14 -7.95 -16.80 -5.46
C ASP A 14 -8.76 -15.63 -6.05
N GLN A 15 -8.70 -14.46 -5.47
CA GLN A 15 -9.32 -13.24 -5.99
C GLN A 15 -8.72 -12.84 -7.35
N LEU A 16 -7.39 -12.92 -7.52
CA LEU A 16 -6.71 -12.67 -8.79
C LEU A 16 -7.15 -13.66 -9.87
N ALA A 17 -7.24 -14.94 -9.53
CA ALA A 17 -7.73 -15.98 -10.47
C ALA A 17 -9.18 -15.72 -10.88
N ALA A 18 -10.04 -15.33 -9.95
CA ALA A 18 -11.44 -14.98 -10.21
C ALA A 18 -11.56 -13.75 -11.12
N SER A 19 -10.83 -12.67 -10.82
CA SER A 19 -10.81 -11.46 -11.64
C SER A 19 -10.26 -11.71 -13.04
N TYR A 20 -9.25 -12.58 -13.17
CA TYR A 20 -8.75 -13.01 -14.46
C TYR A 20 -9.83 -13.73 -15.29
N LYS A 21 -10.57 -14.65 -14.67
CA LYS A 21 -11.65 -15.36 -15.30
C LYS A 21 -12.79 -14.43 -15.73
N GLU A 22 -13.14 -13.46 -14.91
CA GLU A 22 -14.15 -12.45 -15.24
C GLU A 22 -13.71 -11.60 -16.44
N LEU A 23 -12.46 -11.15 -16.46
CA LEU A 23 -11.92 -10.27 -17.48
C LEU A 23 -11.74 -10.98 -18.84
N TYR A 24 -11.26 -12.22 -18.82
CA TYR A 24 -10.86 -12.94 -20.03
C TYR A 24 -11.81 -14.09 -20.42
N GLY A 25 -12.81 -14.41 -19.60
CA GLY A 25 -13.80 -15.48 -19.86
C GLY A 25 -13.22 -16.89 -19.79
N LYS A 26 -12.02 -17.08 -19.22
CA LYS A 26 -11.35 -18.37 -19.09
C LYS A 26 -10.56 -18.46 -17.78
N ASP A 27 -10.31 -19.68 -17.33
CA ASP A 27 -9.50 -19.90 -16.13
C ASP A 27 -8.05 -19.48 -16.37
N LEU A 28 -7.39 -19.00 -15.30
CA LEU A 28 -5.98 -18.66 -15.32
C LEU A 28 -5.15 -19.94 -15.40
N GLU A 29 -4.28 -20.04 -16.38
CA GLU A 29 -3.26 -21.07 -16.46
C GLU A 29 -1.97 -20.55 -15.82
N LEU A 30 -1.40 -21.32 -14.89
CA LEU A 30 -0.16 -20.99 -14.22
C LEU A 30 1.03 -21.41 -15.09
N SER A 31 2.01 -20.51 -15.20
CA SER A 31 3.30 -20.81 -15.81
C SER A 31 4.13 -21.74 -14.93
N ASP A 32 5.11 -22.42 -15.50
CA ASP A 32 6.06 -23.25 -14.76
C ASP A 32 6.75 -22.41 -13.66
N GLY A 33 6.81 -22.97 -12.46
CA GLY A 33 7.37 -22.33 -11.30
C GLY A 33 6.45 -21.37 -10.55
N CYS A 34 5.23 -21.09 -11.03
CA CYS A 34 4.24 -20.30 -10.33
C CYS A 34 3.36 -21.19 -9.44
N GLU A 35 3.40 -20.98 -8.13
CA GLU A 35 2.66 -21.79 -7.15
C GLU A 35 1.17 -21.44 -7.12
N ASN A 36 0.83 -20.18 -7.38
CA ASN A 36 -0.55 -19.68 -7.38
C ASN A 36 -0.70 -18.47 -8.31
N ALA A 37 -1.90 -17.91 -8.38
CA ALA A 37 -2.20 -16.76 -9.24
C ALA A 37 -1.42 -15.49 -8.87
N GLY A 38 -0.98 -15.35 -7.61
CA GLY A 38 -0.12 -14.25 -7.18
C GLY A 38 1.27 -14.32 -7.81
N TYR A 39 1.90 -15.50 -7.82
CA TYR A 39 3.18 -15.72 -8.50
C TYR A 39 3.04 -15.51 -10.03
N GLU A 40 1.96 -15.99 -10.63
CA GLU A 40 1.67 -15.74 -12.03
C GLU A 40 1.49 -14.26 -12.34
N PHE A 41 0.81 -13.52 -11.46
CA PHE A 41 0.68 -12.06 -11.58
C PHE A 41 2.04 -11.38 -11.53
N LEU A 42 2.90 -11.74 -10.57
CA LEU A 42 4.25 -11.17 -10.45
C LEU A 42 5.10 -11.47 -11.68
N LYS A 43 5.01 -12.71 -12.21
CA LYS A 43 5.71 -13.09 -13.44
C LYS A 43 5.27 -12.22 -14.61
N ARG A 44 3.96 -12.09 -14.83
CA ARG A 44 3.42 -11.26 -15.92
C ARG A 44 3.75 -9.78 -15.74
N LEU A 45 3.77 -9.29 -14.49
CA LEU A 45 4.21 -7.94 -14.20
C LEU A 45 5.68 -7.75 -14.59
N HIS A 46 6.54 -8.71 -14.28
CA HIS A 46 7.95 -8.69 -14.66
C HIS A 46 8.14 -8.75 -16.18
N ASP A 47 7.38 -9.61 -16.87
CA ASP A 47 7.42 -9.77 -18.32
C ASP A 47 6.99 -8.50 -19.08
N ASN A 48 6.29 -7.55 -18.40
CA ASN A 48 5.94 -6.23 -18.92
C ASN A 48 7.05 -5.17 -18.70
N GLU A 49 8.25 -5.57 -18.33
CA GLU A 49 9.44 -4.72 -18.20
C GLU A 49 9.19 -3.45 -17.34
N PRO A 50 8.76 -3.61 -16.06
CA PRO A 50 8.48 -2.47 -15.21
C PRO A 50 9.76 -1.66 -14.93
N ILE A 51 9.62 -0.34 -14.86
CA ILE A 51 10.74 0.53 -14.51
C ILE A 51 10.88 0.56 -12.98
N PHE A 52 12.04 0.20 -12.48
CA PHE A 52 12.38 0.27 -11.05
C PHE A 52 13.04 1.59 -10.71
N THR A 53 12.64 2.15 -9.60
CA THR A 53 13.21 3.39 -9.06
C THR A 53 13.77 3.15 -7.66
N SER A 54 14.61 4.05 -7.18
CA SER A 54 15.21 3.95 -5.85
C SER A 54 14.28 4.43 -4.73
N SER A 55 13.23 5.19 -5.08
CA SER A 55 12.34 5.79 -4.07
C SER A 55 10.91 6.01 -4.58
N SER A 56 9.96 6.07 -3.63
CA SER A 56 8.59 6.48 -3.94
C SER A 56 8.48 7.93 -4.42
N ASP A 57 9.48 8.77 -4.17
CA ASP A 57 9.48 10.15 -4.66
C ASP A 57 9.75 10.21 -6.16
N GLU A 58 10.69 9.41 -6.67
CA GLU A 58 10.95 9.29 -8.11
C GLU A 58 9.74 8.74 -8.87
N ILE A 59 9.03 7.75 -8.29
CA ILE A 59 7.78 7.25 -8.87
C ILE A 59 6.74 8.37 -8.91
N ALA A 60 6.53 9.06 -7.79
CA ALA A 60 5.54 10.12 -7.68
C ALA A 60 5.81 11.27 -8.67
N GLU A 61 7.06 11.67 -8.84
CA GLU A 61 7.48 12.67 -9.81
C GLU A 61 7.20 12.21 -11.26
N SER A 62 7.60 10.96 -11.57
CA SER A 62 7.41 10.39 -12.91
C SER A 62 5.93 10.29 -13.29
N VAL A 63 5.05 9.94 -12.34
CA VAL A 63 3.61 9.82 -12.57
C VAL A 63 2.93 11.19 -12.52
N GLY A 64 3.31 12.02 -11.55
CA GLY A 64 2.61 13.28 -11.22
C GLY A 64 2.97 14.47 -12.10
N THR A 65 4.02 14.40 -12.88
CA THR A 65 4.44 15.50 -13.77
C THR A 65 3.33 15.84 -14.75
N LYS A 66 2.91 17.12 -14.79
CA LYS A 66 1.84 17.59 -15.67
C LYS A 66 2.25 17.62 -17.14
N GLY A 67 1.25 17.56 -18.03
CA GLY A 67 1.45 17.70 -19.46
C GLY A 67 1.93 16.45 -20.19
N GLN A 68 1.96 15.31 -19.53
CA GLN A 68 2.28 14.02 -20.17
C GLN A 68 1.13 13.55 -21.05
N THR A 69 1.44 13.10 -22.26
CA THR A 69 0.45 12.50 -23.16
C THR A 69 0.03 11.11 -22.72
N ASN A 70 0.98 10.32 -22.21
CA ASN A 70 0.79 8.98 -21.70
C ASN A 70 1.47 8.87 -20.32
N PRO A 71 0.81 9.31 -19.24
CA PRO A 71 1.38 9.19 -17.91
C PRO A 71 1.53 7.71 -17.51
N PRO A 72 2.64 7.33 -16.86
CA PRO A 72 2.81 5.99 -16.37
C PRO A 72 1.89 5.72 -15.17
N VAL A 73 1.63 4.44 -14.90
CA VAL A 73 1.06 3.99 -13.63
C VAL A 73 2.20 3.61 -12.70
N GLY A 74 2.13 4.04 -11.44
CA GLY A 74 3.19 3.78 -10.47
C GLY A 74 2.68 3.18 -9.17
N PHE A 75 3.46 2.24 -8.61
CA PHE A 75 3.22 1.70 -7.28
C PHE A 75 4.09 2.42 -6.25
N CYS A 76 3.50 3.25 -5.42
CA CYS A 76 4.21 3.97 -4.38
C CYS A 76 3.36 4.15 -3.13
N ALA A 77 3.94 4.73 -2.09
CA ALA A 77 3.19 5.05 -0.88
C ALA A 77 2.12 6.12 -1.18
N SER A 78 0.86 5.86 -0.79
CA SER A 78 -0.26 6.78 -0.98
C SER A 78 -0.04 8.17 -0.37
N SER A 79 0.79 8.26 0.68
CA SER A 79 1.18 9.52 1.31
C SER A 79 1.87 10.52 0.36
N LYS A 80 2.26 10.09 -0.85
CA LYS A 80 2.80 10.99 -1.87
C LYS A 80 1.74 11.93 -2.46
N LEU A 81 0.46 11.58 -2.38
CA LEU A 81 -0.65 12.44 -2.82
C LEU A 81 -0.62 13.83 -2.17
N ARG A 82 -0.18 13.93 -0.90
CA ARG A 82 -0.03 15.22 -0.19
C ARG A 82 0.96 16.19 -0.82
N LYS A 83 1.86 15.68 -1.70
CA LYS A 83 2.89 16.49 -2.35
C LYS A 83 2.42 17.14 -3.65
N ASN A 84 1.18 16.91 -4.08
CA ASN A 84 0.65 17.48 -5.32
C ASN A 84 0.77 19.01 -5.35
N GLU A 85 0.35 19.68 -4.26
CA GLU A 85 0.39 21.14 -4.20
C GLU A 85 1.82 21.67 -4.17
N ASP A 86 2.67 21.10 -3.32
CA ASP A 86 4.05 21.56 -3.12
C ASP A 86 4.91 21.45 -4.40
N ASN A 87 4.63 20.42 -5.23
CA ASN A 87 5.44 20.11 -6.42
C ASN A 87 4.71 20.40 -7.75
N ASP A 88 3.52 20.97 -7.71
CA ASP A 88 2.68 21.17 -8.90
C ASP A 88 2.43 19.86 -9.68
N TRP A 89 2.22 18.75 -8.97
CA TRP A 89 1.92 17.43 -9.54
C TRP A 89 0.41 17.22 -9.68
N CYS A 90 0.04 16.18 -10.45
CA CYS A 90 -1.35 15.76 -10.65
C CYS A 90 -1.56 14.27 -10.32
N LEU A 91 -0.97 13.79 -9.21
CA LEU A 91 -1.18 12.43 -8.73
C LEU A 91 -2.65 12.20 -8.37
N ALA A 92 -3.18 11.07 -8.80
CA ALA A 92 -4.48 10.57 -8.39
C ALA A 92 -4.38 9.08 -8.05
N PRO A 93 -5.10 8.59 -7.04
CA PRO A 93 -5.16 7.16 -6.77
C PRO A 93 -5.97 6.46 -7.86
N VAL A 94 -5.60 5.23 -8.18
CA VAL A 94 -6.38 4.33 -9.03
C VAL A 94 -6.83 3.17 -8.16
N THR A 95 -8.13 2.94 -8.08
CA THR A 95 -8.69 1.75 -7.43
C THR A 95 -8.64 0.58 -8.40
N LEU A 96 -8.05 -0.52 -7.99
CA LEU A 96 -7.87 -1.73 -8.78
C LEU A 96 -8.62 -2.90 -8.15
N GLU A 97 -9.13 -3.79 -8.99
CA GLU A 97 -9.65 -5.10 -8.61
C GLU A 97 -8.60 -6.19 -8.85
N PRO A 98 -8.49 -7.17 -7.99
CA PRO A 98 -9.21 -7.36 -6.72
C PRO A 98 -8.63 -6.52 -5.56
N THR A 99 -7.47 -5.93 -5.72
CA THR A 99 -6.83 -5.13 -4.68
C THR A 99 -6.04 -3.97 -5.25
N THR A 100 -6.15 -2.81 -4.60
CA THR A 100 -5.36 -1.61 -4.92
C THR A 100 -3.96 -1.68 -4.29
N GLY A 101 -3.82 -2.37 -3.18
CA GLY A 101 -2.57 -2.44 -2.44
C GLY A 101 -2.71 -3.03 -1.04
N ILE A 102 -1.68 -2.85 -0.24
CA ILE A 102 -1.61 -3.32 1.13
C ILE A 102 -1.58 -2.15 2.12
N PRO A 103 -2.18 -2.29 3.32
CA PRO A 103 -2.09 -1.27 4.33
C PRO A 103 -0.67 -1.15 4.88
N ALA A 104 -0.19 0.08 5.07
CA ALA A 104 1.07 0.39 5.75
C ALA A 104 0.75 1.10 7.07
N ILE A 105 0.60 0.32 8.14
CA ILE A 105 0.23 0.84 9.46
C ILE A 105 1.47 1.39 10.15
N ASN A 106 1.45 2.68 10.51
CA ASN A 106 2.47 3.28 11.35
C ASN A 106 2.14 3.00 12.83
N THR A 107 3.10 2.50 13.57
CA THR A 107 2.92 2.11 14.96
C THR A 107 3.84 2.92 15.89
N LEU A 108 3.31 3.34 17.02
CA LEU A 108 4.06 4.02 18.08
C LEU A 108 4.33 3.06 19.23
N TYR A 109 5.57 3.04 19.72
CA TYR A 109 6.01 2.17 20.80
C TYR A 109 6.62 2.94 21.95
N VAL A 110 6.44 2.44 23.17
CA VAL A 110 7.28 2.82 24.31
C VAL A 110 8.50 1.89 24.29
N VAL A 111 9.68 2.46 24.17
CA VAL A 111 10.94 1.69 24.19
C VAL A 111 11.12 1.01 25.53
N GLY A 112 11.61 -0.24 25.52
CA GLY A 112 11.98 -0.95 26.77
C GLY A 112 12.99 -0.16 27.57
N GLU A 113 12.91 -0.20 28.90
CA GLU A 113 13.79 0.57 29.81
C GLU A 113 13.77 2.09 29.59
N CYS A 114 12.67 2.61 29.04
CA CYS A 114 12.49 4.07 28.89
C CYS A 114 12.54 4.75 30.27
N GLU A 115 13.39 5.76 30.45
CA GLU A 115 13.51 6.51 31.70
C GLU A 115 12.22 7.25 32.10
N HIS A 116 11.40 7.62 31.11
CA HIS A 116 10.16 8.38 31.30
C HIS A 116 8.96 7.72 30.62
N PRO A 117 8.56 6.49 31.02
CA PRO A 117 7.52 5.73 30.32
C PRO A 117 6.14 6.41 30.34
N ASN A 118 5.83 7.17 31.40
CA ASN A 118 4.57 7.89 31.47
C ASN A 118 4.52 9.11 30.53
N ALA A 119 5.63 9.79 30.34
CA ALA A 119 5.73 10.87 29.36
C ALA A 119 5.61 10.32 27.93
N ALA A 120 6.25 9.18 27.63
CA ALA A 120 6.11 8.49 26.33
C ALA A 120 4.66 8.07 26.07
N LYS A 121 3.97 7.49 27.04
CA LYS A 121 2.55 7.13 26.95
C LYS A 121 1.65 8.35 26.74
N LEU A 122 1.92 9.45 27.44
CA LEU A 122 1.19 10.70 27.28
C LEU A 122 1.37 11.27 25.86
N PHE A 123 2.60 11.21 25.34
CA PHE A 123 2.89 11.64 23.98
C PHE A 123 2.15 10.77 22.94
N ILE A 124 2.17 9.45 23.08
CA ILE A 124 1.41 8.53 22.22
C ILE A 124 -0.09 8.87 22.26
N ARG A 125 -0.63 9.09 23.47
CA ARG A 125 -2.03 9.47 23.65
C ARG A 125 -2.35 10.80 22.94
N PHE A 126 -1.49 11.79 23.07
CA PHE A 126 -1.63 13.06 22.36
C PHE A 126 -1.61 12.88 20.84
N MET A 127 -0.66 12.07 20.33
CA MET A 127 -0.53 11.78 18.91
C MET A 127 -1.74 11.02 18.33
N MET A 128 -2.32 10.11 19.12
CA MET A 128 -3.50 9.32 18.72
C MET A 128 -4.82 10.07 18.87
N GLY A 129 -4.80 11.24 19.48
CA GLY A 129 -5.99 12.01 19.85
C GLY A 129 -6.61 11.58 21.17
N GLY A 130 -7.19 12.53 21.91
CA GLY A 130 -7.87 12.28 23.19
C GLY A 130 -9.22 11.57 23.01
N VAL A 131 -9.69 10.93 24.08
CA VAL A 131 -11.02 10.29 24.12
C VAL A 131 -12.17 11.31 24.14
N ASP A 132 -11.86 12.57 24.35
CA ASP A 132 -12.73 13.73 24.37
C ASP A 132 -12.89 14.41 23.00
N GLY A 133 -12.37 13.78 21.94
CA GLY A 133 -12.41 14.31 20.57
C GLY A 133 -11.28 15.30 20.26
N ASP A 134 -10.32 15.52 21.19
CA ASP A 134 -9.13 16.33 20.87
C ASP A 134 -8.22 15.56 19.91
N VAL A 135 -8.08 16.07 18.70
CA VAL A 135 -7.23 15.52 17.63
C VAL A 135 -6.04 16.42 17.30
N SER A 136 -5.72 17.39 18.16
CA SER A 136 -4.67 18.38 17.91
C SER A 136 -3.32 17.77 17.62
N GLY A 137 -2.97 16.64 18.25
CA GLY A 137 -1.73 15.90 17.97
C GLY A 137 -1.78 15.14 16.65
N TYR A 138 -2.94 14.61 16.26
CA TYR A 138 -3.11 13.81 15.05
C TYR A 138 -3.22 14.67 13.77
N LYS A 139 -3.71 15.89 13.87
CA LYS A 139 -4.02 16.72 12.70
C LYS A 139 -2.87 16.89 11.70
N TYR A 140 -1.62 16.80 12.16
CA TYR A 140 -0.43 16.91 11.29
C TYR A 140 -0.17 15.65 10.47
N PHE A 141 -0.81 14.53 10.85
CA PHE A 141 -0.76 13.24 10.17
C PHE A 141 -2.00 12.97 9.33
N ASN A 142 -3.08 13.75 9.59
CA ASN A 142 -4.31 13.68 8.80
C ASN A 142 -4.12 14.46 7.50
N THR A 143 -3.48 13.83 6.55
CA THR A 143 -3.09 14.43 5.27
C THR A 143 -3.54 13.53 4.12
N LEU A 144 -3.70 14.11 2.94
CA LEU A 144 -4.10 13.37 1.73
C LEU A 144 -3.21 12.15 1.50
N GLY A 145 -3.84 10.99 1.28
CA GLY A 145 -3.15 9.71 1.13
C GLY A 145 -2.77 9.01 2.45
N GLY A 146 -3.21 9.56 3.59
CA GLY A 146 -3.20 8.93 4.89
C GLY A 146 -4.62 8.78 5.43
N TRP A 147 -4.88 7.72 6.19
CA TRP A 147 -6.19 7.48 6.81
C TRP A 147 -6.03 7.30 8.31
N PRO A 148 -6.91 7.89 9.13
CA PRO A 148 -6.93 7.65 10.56
C PRO A 148 -7.26 6.18 10.85
N VAL A 149 -6.65 5.63 11.89
CA VAL A 149 -6.99 4.28 12.41
C VAL A 149 -8.15 4.33 13.40
N ARG A 150 -8.67 5.50 13.70
CA ARG A 150 -9.84 5.74 14.57
C ARG A 150 -11.02 6.10 13.71
N ASP A 151 -12.14 5.43 13.93
CA ASP A 151 -13.38 5.61 13.17
C ASP A 151 -14.07 6.94 13.46
N ASP A 152 -13.73 7.60 14.58
CA ASP A 152 -14.28 8.89 14.98
C ASP A 152 -13.46 10.10 14.46
N ILE A 153 -12.44 9.88 13.66
CA ILE A 153 -11.65 10.93 13.00
C ILE A 153 -11.92 10.87 11.50
N GLU A 154 -12.47 11.95 10.96
CA GLU A 154 -12.65 12.06 9.51
C GLU A 154 -11.30 12.13 8.79
N PRO A 155 -11.12 11.44 7.66
CA PRO A 155 -9.92 11.55 6.85
C PRO A 155 -9.77 12.97 6.27
N ALA A 156 -8.57 13.29 5.80
CA ALA A 156 -8.29 14.57 5.17
C ALA A 156 -9.25 14.85 3.99
N GLU A 157 -9.62 16.11 3.81
CA GLU A 157 -10.47 16.54 2.70
C GLU A 157 -9.89 16.09 1.34
N GLY A 158 -10.73 15.56 0.47
CA GLY A 158 -10.33 15.01 -0.83
C GLY A 158 -9.78 13.59 -0.78
N SER A 159 -9.74 12.94 0.39
CA SER A 159 -9.37 11.53 0.49
C SER A 159 -10.50 10.64 -0.05
N THR A 160 -10.15 9.63 -0.84
CA THR A 160 -11.06 8.51 -1.15
C THR A 160 -11.39 7.77 0.14
N PRO A 161 -12.65 7.42 0.43
CA PRO A 161 -13.00 6.61 1.59
C PRO A 161 -12.17 5.31 1.63
N TYR A 162 -11.66 4.96 2.81
CA TYR A 162 -10.79 3.78 2.94
C TYR A 162 -11.48 2.49 2.45
N SER A 163 -12.79 2.37 2.69
CA SER A 163 -13.61 1.23 2.24
C SER A 163 -13.73 1.09 0.71
N GLU A 164 -13.46 2.16 -0.03
CA GLU A 164 -13.52 2.16 -1.50
C GLU A 164 -12.16 1.85 -2.14
N LEU A 165 -11.10 1.70 -1.33
CA LEU A 165 -9.74 1.49 -1.85
C LEU A 165 -9.43 0.03 -2.19
N HIS A 166 -10.28 -0.92 -1.83
CA HIS A 166 -10.02 -2.36 -2.01
C HIS A 166 -8.64 -2.76 -1.50
N VAL A 167 -8.31 -2.33 -0.28
CA VAL A 167 -7.03 -2.68 0.35
C VAL A 167 -7.09 -4.11 0.85
N SER A 168 -6.09 -4.92 0.52
CA SER A 168 -6.02 -6.33 0.95
C SER A 168 -5.98 -6.44 2.47
N ASP A 169 -6.83 -7.28 3.02
CA ASP A 169 -6.70 -7.75 4.39
C ASP A 169 -5.76 -8.97 4.39
N PHE A 170 -4.59 -8.82 5.02
CA PHE A 170 -3.61 -9.88 5.07
C PHE A 170 -3.13 -10.13 6.50
N ASN A 171 -2.81 -11.39 6.77
CA ASN A 171 -2.18 -11.76 8.01
C ASN A 171 -0.69 -11.41 7.98
N VAL A 172 -0.22 -10.66 8.98
CA VAL A 172 1.20 -10.28 9.11
C VAL A 172 2.11 -11.50 9.18
N THR A 173 1.63 -12.61 9.77
CA THR A 173 2.37 -13.88 9.85
C THR A 173 2.57 -14.47 8.47
N ASP A 174 1.54 -14.48 7.63
CA ASP A 174 1.62 -15.00 6.25
C ASP A 174 2.64 -14.19 5.43
N ILE A 175 2.64 -12.87 5.57
CA ILE A 175 3.66 -12.02 4.94
C ILE A 175 5.07 -12.36 5.44
N TYR A 176 5.23 -12.50 6.76
CA TYR A 176 6.54 -12.78 7.36
C TYR A 176 7.11 -14.13 6.90
N GLU A 177 6.27 -15.16 6.86
CA GLU A 177 6.68 -16.51 6.47
C GLU A 177 7.00 -16.61 4.96
N ASN A 178 6.32 -15.83 4.12
CA ASN A 178 6.43 -15.92 2.68
C ASN A 178 7.30 -14.83 2.02
N ILE A 179 7.79 -13.85 2.77
CA ILE A 179 8.55 -12.72 2.20
C ILE A 179 9.86 -13.18 1.52
N ASN A 180 10.54 -14.20 2.05
CA ASN A 180 11.77 -14.70 1.45
C ASN A 180 11.48 -15.56 0.21
N PRO A 181 10.59 -16.57 0.23
CA PRO A 181 10.22 -17.32 -0.96
C PRO A 181 9.78 -16.43 -2.13
N VAL A 182 8.89 -15.46 -1.87
CA VAL A 182 8.40 -14.56 -2.92
C VAL A 182 9.52 -13.64 -3.45
N ARG A 183 10.39 -13.14 -2.57
CA ARG A 183 11.54 -12.33 -3.00
C ARG A 183 12.51 -13.16 -3.85
N ASP A 184 12.78 -14.39 -3.45
CA ASP A 184 13.69 -15.27 -4.19
C ASP A 184 13.12 -15.63 -5.56
N PHE A 185 11.80 -15.92 -5.64
CA PHE A 185 11.11 -16.06 -6.92
C PHE A 185 11.25 -14.81 -7.79
N TRP A 186 10.94 -13.63 -7.26
CA TRP A 186 11.08 -12.37 -8.00
C TRP A 186 12.50 -12.14 -8.53
N THR A 187 13.51 -12.47 -7.73
CA THR A 187 14.91 -12.31 -8.11
C THR A 187 15.33 -13.27 -9.23
N LEU A 188 14.70 -14.45 -9.30
CA LEU A 188 14.97 -15.43 -10.35
C LEU A 188 14.32 -15.10 -11.71
N LEU A 189 13.35 -14.18 -11.73
CA LEU A 189 12.72 -13.73 -12.98
C LEU A 189 13.63 -12.82 -13.81
N GLY A 190 14.60 -12.15 -13.23
CA GLY A 190 15.45 -11.19 -13.90
C GLY A 190 16.67 -10.80 -13.16
#